data_83d4aa8618a5899e60c7a52dd030d752
#
_entry.id   83d4aa8618a5899e60c7a52dd030d752
#
_cell.length_a   1.000
_cell.length_b   1.000
_cell.length_c   1.000
_cell.angle_alpha   90.00
_cell.angle_beta   90.00
_cell.angle_gamma   90.00
#
_symmetry.space_group_name_H-M   'P 1'
#
loop_
_entity.id
_entity.type
_entity.pdbx_description
1 polymer ?
#
loop_
_entity_poly.entity_id
_entity_poly.type
_entity_poly.pdbx_seq_one_letter_code
_entity_poly.pdbx_strand_id
1 'polypeptide(L)'
;MPPQGYFTLPPNIRFGITGFANSAGTQTINVLVDKEVRATFTGQSTDNKVIGSQVLNSGKGNVQIMVTVNNKASDLVSVQTTLANRLNFALVGSEDGTDGDYNDGIVVLNWPLG
;
A
#
# COMPACT_ATOMS: atom_id res chain seq x y z
N MET A 1 13.96 6.56 12.35
CA MET A 1 13.46 5.93 11.09
C MET A 1 11.96 5.73 11.22
N PRO A 2 11.15 6.30 10.34
CA PRO A 2 9.71 6.06 10.41
C PRO A 2 9.40 4.57 10.16
N PRO A 3 8.35 4.04 10.81
CA PRO A 3 7.92 2.68 10.52
C PRO A 3 7.53 2.52 9.06
N GLN A 4 7.81 1.35 8.49
CA GLN A 4 7.48 1.06 7.10
C GLN A 4 5.96 0.90 6.93
N GLY A 5 5.43 1.40 5.80
CA GLY A 5 4.01 1.32 5.51
C GLY A 5 3.17 2.43 6.12
N TYR A 6 3.79 3.43 6.76
CA TYR A 6 3.11 4.58 7.34
C TYR A 6 3.46 5.83 6.55
N PHE A 7 2.43 6.60 6.17
CA PHE A 7 2.60 7.80 5.36
C PHE A 7 1.78 8.94 5.93
N THR A 8 2.30 10.16 5.83
CA THR A 8 1.57 11.36 6.19
C THR A 8 1.24 12.12 4.91
N LEU A 9 -0.05 12.22 4.62
CA LEU A 9 -0.57 12.95 3.47
C LEU A 9 -1.15 14.28 3.95
N PRO A 10 -1.30 15.28 3.06
CA PRO A 10 -2.09 16.45 3.41
C PRO A 10 -3.50 16.03 3.82
N PRO A 11 -4.12 16.71 4.79
CA PRO A 11 -5.44 16.31 5.25
C PRO A 11 -6.51 16.60 4.20
N ASN A 12 -7.55 15.79 4.23
CA ASN A 12 -8.77 15.98 3.46
C ASN A 12 -8.54 16.11 1.95
N ILE A 13 -7.63 15.29 1.41
CA ILE A 13 -7.40 15.19 -0.03
C ILE A 13 -7.79 13.80 -0.53
N ARG A 14 -8.04 13.70 -1.82
CA ARG A 14 -8.25 12.41 -2.48
C ARG A 14 -6.90 11.84 -2.88
N PHE A 15 -6.72 10.55 -2.70
CA PHE A 15 -5.52 9.84 -3.19
C PHE A 15 -5.92 8.52 -3.83
N GLY A 16 -5.14 8.10 -4.82
CA GLY A 16 -5.31 6.80 -5.47
C GLY A 16 -4.48 5.74 -4.77
N ILE A 17 -4.99 4.52 -4.77
CA ILE A 17 -4.26 3.38 -4.24
C ILE A 17 -4.51 2.16 -5.12
N THR A 18 -3.44 1.45 -5.44
CA THR A 18 -3.48 0.25 -6.28
C THR A 18 -2.60 -0.82 -5.66
N GLY A 19 -3.12 -2.03 -5.57
CA GLY A 19 -2.40 -3.17 -5.05
C GLY A 19 -2.18 -4.25 -6.10
N PHE A 20 -1.02 -4.91 -6.04
CA PHE A 20 -0.60 -5.98 -6.97
C PHE A 20 -0.15 -7.19 -6.15
N ALA A 21 -0.29 -8.38 -6.74
CA ALA A 21 0.17 -9.62 -6.12
C ALA A 21 1.21 -10.32 -7.00
N ASN A 22 2.27 -10.82 -6.37
CA ASN A 22 3.38 -11.54 -7.01
C ASN A 22 3.88 -12.68 -6.11
N SER A 23 2.96 -13.51 -5.65
CA SER A 23 3.30 -14.65 -4.78
C SER A 23 2.26 -15.76 -4.95
N ALA A 24 2.65 -16.97 -4.64
CA ALA A 24 1.73 -18.10 -4.58
C ALA A 24 0.70 -17.95 -3.44
N GLY A 25 1.04 -17.20 -2.38
CA GLY A 25 0.12 -16.94 -1.28
C GLY A 25 -0.89 -15.86 -1.62
N THR A 26 -2.10 -16.00 -1.08
CA THR A 26 -3.13 -14.97 -1.23
C THR A 26 -2.76 -13.76 -0.39
N GLN A 27 -2.64 -12.60 -1.05
CA GLN A 27 -2.31 -11.33 -0.40
C GLN A 27 -3.60 -10.66 0.06
N THR A 28 -3.61 -10.16 1.28
CA THR A 28 -4.66 -9.27 1.78
C THR A 28 -4.01 -7.94 2.15
N ILE A 29 -4.40 -6.90 1.44
CA ILE A 29 -3.88 -5.54 1.64
C ILE A 29 -4.97 -4.73 2.31
N ASN A 30 -4.68 -4.21 3.51
CA ASN A 30 -5.57 -3.31 4.20
C ASN A 30 -5.01 -1.89 4.13
N VAL A 31 -5.87 -0.96 3.78
CA VAL A 31 -5.55 0.46 3.75
C VAL A 31 -6.28 1.13 4.90
N LEU A 32 -5.53 1.66 5.85
CA LEU A 32 -6.09 2.34 7.01
C LEU A 32 -5.90 3.85 6.85
N VAL A 33 -6.95 4.59 7.17
CA VAL A 33 -6.90 6.05 7.27
C VAL A 33 -7.32 6.41 8.68
N ASP A 34 -6.47 7.13 9.40
CA ASP A 34 -6.69 7.51 10.80
C ASP A 34 -7.03 6.28 11.65
N LYS A 35 -6.28 5.20 11.44
CA LYS A 35 -6.40 3.91 12.16
C LYS A 35 -7.66 3.11 11.84
N GLU A 36 -8.45 3.51 10.85
CA GLU A 36 -9.63 2.77 10.42
C GLU A 36 -9.40 2.15 9.05
N VAL A 37 -9.75 0.89 8.87
CA VAL A 37 -9.67 0.22 7.57
C VAL A 37 -10.70 0.84 6.63
N ARG A 38 -10.22 1.40 5.51
CA ARG A 38 -11.06 2.05 4.50
C ARG A 38 -11.13 1.28 3.20
N ALA A 39 -10.17 0.39 2.96
CA ALA A 39 -10.17 -0.48 1.79
C ALA A 39 -9.44 -1.77 2.12
N THR A 40 -9.90 -2.85 1.50
CA THR A 40 -9.26 -4.17 1.60
C THR A 40 -9.20 -4.77 0.21
N PHE A 41 -8.00 -5.14 -0.23
CA PHE A 41 -7.79 -5.82 -1.50
C PHE A 41 -7.29 -7.23 -1.21
N THR A 42 -7.90 -8.23 -1.83
CA THR A 42 -7.50 -9.62 -1.64
C THR A 42 -7.35 -10.29 -3.00
N GLY A 43 -6.26 -11.01 -3.19
CA GLY A 43 -6.04 -11.75 -4.41
C GLY A 43 -4.71 -12.49 -4.42
N GLN A 44 -4.54 -13.30 -5.44
CA GLN A 44 -3.37 -14.12 -5.64
C GLN A 44 -2.95 -14.06 -7.10
N SER A 45 -1.68 -13.89 -7.34
CA SER A 45 -1.08 -13.95 -8.67
C SER A 45 0.43 -14.03 -8.54
N THR A 46 1.07 -14.64 -9.51
CA THR A 46 2.53 -14.59 -9.66
C THR A 46 2.94 -13.70 -10.85
N ASP A 47 1.98 -12.99 -11.45
CA ASP A 47 2.18 -12.22 -12.68
C ASP A 47 1.83 -10.75 -12.52
N ASN A 48 2.04 -10.19 -11.34
CA ASN A 48 1.82 -8.75 -11.05
C ASN A 48 0.39 -8.29 -11.33
N LYS A 49 -0.58 -9.15 -11.05
CA LYS A 49 -1.98 -8.82 -11.25
C LYS A 49 -2.43 -7.72 -10.28
N VAL A 50 -3.17 -6.74 -10.78
CA VAL A 50 -3.87 -5.78 -9.95
C VAL A 50 -4.96 -6.52 -9.18
N ILE A 51 -4.89 -6.49 -7.85
CA ILE A 51 -5.88 -7.12 -6.99
C ILE A 51 -6.85 -6.11 -6.38
N GLY A 52 -6.61 -4.83 -6.57
CA GLY A 52 -7.52 -3.78 -6.16
C GLY A 52 -7.01 -2.41 -6.54
N SER A 53 -7.95 -1.49 -6.77
CA SER A 53 -7.64 -0.08 -7.04
C SER A 53 -8.82 0.76 -6.55
N GLN A 54 -8.53 1.85 -5.85
CA GLN A 54 -9.57 2.67 -5.24
C GLN A 54 -9.08 4.10 -5.02
N VAL A 55 -10.02 5.02 -4.89
CA VAL A 55 -9.77 6.39 -4.47
C VAL A 55 -10.34 6.58 -3.07
N LEU A 56 -9.53 7.11 -2.18
CA LEU A 56 -9.92 7.37 -0.79
C LEU A 56 -9.64 8.82 -0.42
N ASN A 57 -10.28 9.28 0.65
CA ASN A 57 -9.97 10.57 1.27
C ASN A 57 -8.95 10.34 2.38
N SER A 58 -7.96 11.22 2.49
CA SER A 58 -6.89 11.08 3.47
C SER A 58 -7.29 11.41 4.91
N GLY A 59 -8.49 11.95 5.12
CA GLY A 59 -8.96 12.31 6.45
C GLY A 59 -8.02 13.31 7.13
N LYS A 60 -7.42 12.94 8.26
CA LYS A 60 -6.42 13.75 8.94
C LYS A 60 -5.02 13.59 8.36
N GLY A 61 -4.84 12.70 7.41
CA GLY A 61 -3.58 12.49 6.71
C GLY A 61 -2.76 11.28 7.16
N ASN A 62 -3.24 10.52 8.13
CA ASN A 62 -2.51 9.35 8.64
C ASN A 62 -2.91 8.10 7.85
N VAL A 63 -2.06 7.65 6.95
CA VAL A 63 -2.34 6.50 6.08
C VAL A 63 -1.36 5.38 6.42
N GLN A 64 -1.91 4.19 6.62
CA GLN A 64 -1.13 3.00 6.92
C GLN A 64 -1.51 1.87 5.97
N ILE A 65 -0.52 1.15 5.48
CA ILE A 65 -0.69 -0.05 4.68
C ILE A 65 -0.27 -1.25 5.53
N MET A 66 -1.13 -2.27 5.54
CA MET A 66 -0.82 -3.58 6.13
C MET A 66 -1.02 -4.64 5.08
N VAL A 67 -0.13 -5.61 5.03
CA VAL A 67 -0.25 -6.77 4.13
C VAL A 67 -0.17 -8.02 4.98
N THR A 68 -1.12 -8.93 4.78
CA THR A 68 -1.12 -10.22 5.48
C THR A 68 -1.26 -11.37 4.48
N VAL A 69 -0.70 -12.50 4.84
CA VAL A 69 -0.86 -13.77 4.14
C VAL A 69 -1.18 -14.81 5.19
N ASN A 70 -2.32 -15.49 5.06
CA ASN A 70 -2.80 -16.48 6.04
C ASN A 70 -2.83 -15.90 7.46
N ASN A 71 -3.35 -14.67 7.59
CA ASN A 71 -3.47 -13.93 8.85
C ASN A 71 -2.12 -13.60 9.52
N LYS A 72 -1.02 -13.75 8.80
CA LYS A 72 0.30 -13.40 9.30
C LYS A 72 0.78 -12.13 8.60
N ALA A 73 1.24 -11.16 9.39
CA ALA A 73 1.74 -9.90 8.85
C ALA A 73 3.02 -10.13 8.04
N SER A 74 3.07 -9.57 6.84
CA SER A 74 4.26 -9.57 6.00
C SER A 74 5.21 -8.45 6.43
N ASP A 75 6.50 -8.67 6.21
CA ASP A 75 7.49 -7.60 6.37
C ASP A 75 7.31 -6.56 5.27
N LEU A 76 7.44 -5.29 5.61
CA LEU A 76 7.24 -4.19 4.67
C LEU A 76 8.50 -3.38 4.47
N VAL A 77 8.70 -2.93 3.24
CA VAL A 77 9.61 -1.84 2.89
C VAL A 77 8.81 -0.76 2.18
N SER A 78 9.12 0.50 2.42
CA SER A 78 8.34 1.59 1.84
C SER A 78 9.17 2.86 1.67
N VAL A 79 8.70 3.71 0.74
CA VAL A 79 9.30 5.01 0.49
C VAL A 79 8.21 5.97 0.02
N GLN A 80 8.42 7.25 0.28
CA GLN A 80 7.59 8.33 -0.24
C GLN A 80 8.48 9.24 -1.06
N THR A 81 8.02 9.65 -2.25
CA THR A 81 8.79 10.50 -3.14
C THR A 81 7.89 11.52 -3.83
N THR A 82 8.47 12.62 -4.26
CA THR A 82 7.76 13.70 -4.94
C THR A 82 8.47 14.03 -6.24
N LEU A 83 7.70 14.12 -7.32
CA LEU A 83 8.19 14.48 -8.65
C LEU A 83 7.71 15.88 -8.99
N ALA A 84 8.61 16.70 -9.57
CA ALA A 84 8.32 18.08 -9.99
C ALA A 84 7.68 18.91 -8.88
N ASN A 85 8.04 18.64 -7.63
CA ASN A 85 7.49 19.30 -6.42
C ASN A 85 5.96 19.23 -6.30
N ARG A 86 5.30 18.31 -7.00
CA ARG A 86 3.83 18.28 -7.08
C ARG A 86 3.22 16.89 -6.99
N LEU A 87 3.78 15.94 -7.73
CA LEU A 87 3.22 14.60 -7.83
C LEU A 87 3.89 13.70 -6.81
N ASN A 88 3.12 13.17 -5.89
CA ASN A 88 3.61 12.36 -4.80
C ASN A 88 3.26 10.90 -5.01
N PHE A 89 4.20 10.03 -4.66
CA PHE A 89 4.00 8.59 -4.63
C PHE A 89 4.43 8.04 -3.28
N ALA A 90 3.67 7.09 -2.78
CA ALA A 90 4.12 6.21 -1.72
C ALA A 90 4.15 4.79 -2.29
N LEU A 91 5.24 4.09 -2.06
CA LEU A 91 5.46 2.75 -2.61
C LEU A 91 5.70 1.79 -1.44
N VAL A 92 5.05 0.63 -1.50
CA VAL A 92 5.19 -0.41 -0.48
C VAL A 92 5.49 -1.72 -1.18
N GLY A 93 6.52 -2.42 -0.72
CA GLY A 93 6.78 -3.80 -1.07
C GLY A 93 6.65 -4.67 0.16
N SER A 94 6.25 -5.92 0.00
CA SER A 94 6.06 -6.84 1.11
C SER A 94 6.64 -8.21 0.82
N GLU A 95 7.00 -8.90 1.91
CA GLU A 95 7.62 -10.22 1.88
C GLU A 95 6.89 -11.14 2.86
N ASP A 96 6.29 -12.21 2.33
CA ASP A 96 5.62 -13.23 3.17
C ASP A 96 6.51 -14.44 3.47
N GLY A 97 7.67 -14.52 2.86
CA GLY A 97 8.61 -15.63 2.98
C GLY A 97 10.01 -15.17 3.37
N THR A 98 11.02 -15.78 2.77
CA THR A 98 12.42 -15.57 3.15
C THR A 98 13.34 -15.24 1.97
N ASP A 99 12.80 -15.06 0.75
CA ASP A 99 13.64 -14.79 -0.42
C ASP A 99 14.10 -13.32 -0.52
N GLY A 100 13.47 -12.41 0.24
CA GLY A 100 13.95 -11.04 0.39
C GLY A 100 13.76 -10.15 -0.82
N ASP A 101 12.92 -10.52 -1.80
CA ASP A 101 12.67 -9.68 -2.99
C ASP A 101 11.58 -8.62 -2.76
N TYR A 102 10.81 -8.75 -1.70
CA TYR A 102 9.80 -7.76 -1.26
C TYR A 102 8.78 -7.38 -2.34
N ASN A 103 8.46 -8.30 -3.22
CA ASN A 103 7.50 -8.06 -4.30
C ASN A 103 6.20 -8.86 -4.17
N ASP A 104 6.01 -9.58 -3.07
CA ASP A 104 4.87 -10.50 -2.91
C ASP A 104 3.54 -9.75 -2.94
N GLY A 105 3.45 -8.65 -2.19
CA GLY A 105 2.38 -7.68 -2.33
C GLY A 105 2.99 -6.32 -2.56
N ILE A 106 2.52 -5.61 -3.58
CA ILE A 106 3.01 -4.28 -3.92
C ILE A 106 1.85 -3.31 -3.84
N VAL A 107 2.08 -2.14 -3.23
CA VAL A 107 1.06 -1.10 -3.12
C VAL A 107 1.64 0.22 -3.60
N VAL A 108 0.87 0.92 -4.44
CA VAL A 108 1.24 2.25 -4.94
C VAL A 108 0.14 3.23 -4.56
N LEU A 109 0.54 4.31 -3.88
CA LEU A 109 -0.32 5.43 -3.59
C LEU A 109 0.13 6.62 -4.43
N ASN A 110 -0.83 7.44 -4.89
CA ASN A 110 -0.49 8.64 -5.64
C ASN A 110 -1.45 9.78 -5.32
N TRP A 111 -0.92 10.99 -5.25
CA TRP A 111 -1.69 12.20 -5.02
C TRP A 111 -0.93 13.45 -5.48
N PRO A 112 -1.59 14.58 -5.79
CA PRO A 112 -3.02 14.78 -5.79
C PRO A 112 -3.70 14.14 -7.01
N LEU A 113 -5.02 14.05 -6.94
CA LEU A 113 -5.86 13.61 -8.05
C LEU A 113 -6.64 14.79 -8.63
N GLY A 114 -7.11 14.62 -9.81
CA GLY A 114 -7.92 15.59 -10.49
C GLY A 114 -7.14 16.48 -11.42
#